data_d18e828a7d28da5f4050d4674f254a9b
#
_entry.id   d18e828a7d28da5f4050d4674f254a9b
#
_cell.length_a   1.000
_cell.length_b   1.000
_cell.length_c   1.000
_cell.angle_alpha   90.00
_cell.angle_beta   90.00
_cell.angle_gamma   90.00
#
_symmetry.space_group_name_H-M   'P 1'
#
loop_
_entity.id
_entity.type
_entity.pdbx_description
1 polymer ?
#
loop_
_entity_poly.entity_id
_entity_poly.type
_entity_poly.pdbx_seq_one_letter_code
_entity_poly.pdbx_strand_id
1 'polypeptide(L)'
;MDIITSLAIVGFAALIHASFQLSVSVLTLLSGHAIGSKKSHARLVSLTTSYTTGAGVMTLLLLSFVSLAFIHWFGTEVPLLVWALVCGLVFGIGIAVWLFYYRRNAKGTELWIPRAFAKFLTERSKKTQQGAEAFSLGLTSVISELIFIIPTVAIAALVL
;
A
#
# COMPACT_ATOMS: atom_id res chain seq x y z
N MET A 1 -14.78 20.38 -7.09
CA MET A 1 -15.52 19.17 -6.61
C MET A 1 -15.95 19.40 -5.18
N ASP A 2 -17.08 18.81 -4.75
CA ASP A 2 -17.49 18.98 -3.36
C ASP A 2 -16.62 18.07 -2.46
N ILE A 3 -16.41 18.49 -1.22
CA ILE A 3 -15.60 17.77 -0.21
C ILE A 3 -16.09 16.31 -0.03
N ILE A 4 -17.41 16.09 -0.07
CA ILE A 4 -18.00 14.76 0.09
C ILE A 4 -17.59 13.82 -1.06
N THR A 5 -17.65 14.30 -2.29
CA THR A 5 -17.24 13.55 -3.47
C THR A 5 -15.74 13.23 -3.44
N SER A 6 -14.91 14.22 -3.06
CA SER A 6 -13.46 14.01 -2.90
C SER A 6 -13.16 12.96 -1.85
N LEU A 7 -13.78 13.03 -0.66
CA LEU A 7 -13.61 12.04 0.39
C LEU A 7 -14.10 10.65 -0.03
N ALA A 8 -15.21 10.56 -0.77
CA ALA A 8 -15.70 9.28 -1.28
C ALA A 8 -14.72 8.64 -2.26
N ILE A 9 -14.16 9.40 -3.20
CA ILE A 9 -13.17 8.91 -4.18
C ILE A 9 -11.90 8.46 -3.46
N VAL A 10 -11.35 9.27 -2.56
CA VAL A 10 -10.15 8.92 -1.80
C VAL A 10 -10.40 7.70 -0.90
N GLY A 11 -11.54 7.63 -0.23
CA GLY A 11 -11.93 6.49 0.59
C GLY A 11 -12.08 5.20 -0.23
N PHE A 12 -12.70 5.28 -1.41
CA PHE A 12 -12.83 4.14 -2.31
C PHE A 12 -11.46 3.69 -2.87
N ALA A 13 -10.61 4.62 -3.27
CA ALA A 13 -9.25 4.33 -3.69
C ALA A 13 -8.43 3.66 -2.58
N ALA A 14 -8.56 4.14 -1.33
CA ALA A 14 -7.92 3.53 -0.17
C ALA A 14 -8.42 2.11 0.11
N LEU A 15 -9.72 1.84 -0.06
CA LEU A 15 -10.31 0.50 0.09
C LEU A 15 -9.80 -0.46 -0.98
N ILE A 16 -9.74 -0.02 -2.24
CA ILE A 16 -9.15 -0.82 -3.32
C ILE A 16 -7.69 -1.14 -2.99
N HIS A 17 -6.91 -0.14 -2.59
CA HIS A 17 -5.53 -0.33 -2.22
C HIS A 17 -5.39 -1.33 -1.07
N ALA A 18 -6.18 -1.18 0.01
CA ALA A 18 -6.17 -2.10 1.14
C ALA A 18 -6.50 -3.55 0.75
N SER A 19 -7.28 -3.77 -0.30
CA SER A 19 -7.66 -5.11 -0.76
C SER A 19 -6.49 -5.88 -1.40
N PHE A 20 -5.45 -5.20 -1.87
CA PHE A 20 -4.32 -5.81 -2.58
C PHE A 20 -3.03 -5.86 -1.77
N GLN A 21 -3.06 -5.50 -0.49
CA GLN A 21 -1.85 -5.27 0.29
C GLN A 21 -1.08 -6.53 0.68
N LEU A 22 0.19 -6.57 0.27
CA LEU A 22 1.21 -7.42 0.88
C LEU A 22 1.38 -7.08 2.38
N SER A 23 1.13 -5.83 2.73
CA SER A 23 1.13 -5.31 4.09
C SER A 23 0.26 -6.12 5.04
N VAL A 24 -0.90 -6.61 4.58
CA VAL A 24 -1.78 -7.49 5.38
C VAL A 24 -1.08 -8.81 5.67
N SER A 25 -0.35 -9.38 4.71
CA SER A 25 0.42 -10.61 4.90
C SER A 25 1.56 -10.41 5.90
N VAL A 26 2.28 -9.28 5.81
CA VAL A 26 3.36 -8.94 6.76
C VAL A 26 2.78 -8.72 8.15
N LEU A 27 1.66 -8.03 8.27
CA LEU A 27 0.97 -7.81 9.54
C LEU A 27 0.49 -9.12 10.16
N THR A 28 -0.05 -10.04 9.36
CA THR A 28 -0.47 -11.37 9.80
C THR A 28 0.72 -12.19 10.29
N LEU A 29 1.87 -12.12 9.61
CA LEU A 29 3.10 -12.79 10.03
C LEU A 29 3.64 -12.22 11.34
N LEU A 30 3.64 -10.89 11.51
CA LEU A 30 4.01 -10.23 12.76
C LEU A 30 3.11 -10.68 13.92
N SER A 31 1.78 -10.70 13.67
CA SER A 31 0.79 -11.11 14.65
C SER A 31 0.91 -12.59 15.00
N GLY A 32 1.02 -13.47 14.00
CA GLY A 32 1.13 -14.92 14.17
C GLY A 32 2.38 -15.32 14.94
N HIS A 33 3.52 -14.67 14.68
CA HIS A 33 4.76 -14.93 15.41
C HIS A 33 4.71 -14.42 16.85
N ALA A 34 3.98 -13.35 17.12
CA ALA A 34 3.78 -12.83 18.46
C ALA A 34 2.83 -13.71 19.30
N ILE A 35 1.82 -14.32 18.69
CA ILE A 35 0.85 -15.21 19.35
C ILE A 35 1.49 -16.55 19.74
N GLY A 36 2.37 -17.10 18.89
CA GLY A 36 3.07 -18.38 19.16
C GLY A 36 4.16 -18.30 20.22
N SER A 37 4.57 -17.13 20.66
CA SER A 37 5.48 -16.91 21.78
C SER A 37 4.66 -16.39 22.96
N LYS A 38 4.96 -16.80 24.20
CA LYS A 38 4.38 -16.27 25.45
C LYS A 38 4.63 -14.75 25.63
N LYS A 39 4.70 -14.01 24.53
CA LYS A 39 4.98 -12.57 24.50
C LYS A 39 3.72 -11.79 24.85
N SER A 40 3.89 -10.85 25.75
CA SER A 40 2.84 -9.95 26.24
C SER A 40 2.01 -9.34 25.10
N HIS A 41 0.70 -9.30 25.28
CA HIS A 41 -0.26 -8.62 24.41
C HIS A 41 0.17 -7.18 24.08
N ALA A 42 0.78 -6.50 25.04
CA ALA A 42 1.35 -5.16 24.86
C ALA A 42 2.43 -5.09 23.76
N ARG A 43 3.26 -6.13 23.63
CA ARG A 43 4.29 -6.17 22.57
C ARG A 43 3.68 -6.35 21.19
N LEU A 44 2.64 -7.19 21.07
CA LEU A 44 1.91 -7.37 19.81
C LEU A 44 1.32 -6.04 19.36
N VAL A 45 0.58 -5.35 20.24
CA VAL A 45 -0.01 -4.04 19.96
C VAL A 45 1.06 -3.03 19.55
N SER A 46 2.18 -2.97 20.28
CA SER A 46 3.28 -2.06 19.97
C SER A 46 3.87 -2.31 18.58
N LEU A 47 4.17 -3.56 18.22
CA LEU A 47 4.72 -3.89 16.88
C LEU A 47 3.74 -3.60 15.76
N THR A 48 2.46 -3.95 15.95
CA THR A 48 1.39 -3.70 14.96
C THR A 48 1.19 -2.21 14.76
N THR A 49 1.08 -1.44 15.84
CA THR A 49 0.91 0.01 15.77
C THR A 49 2.11 0.68 15.10
N SER A 50 3.34 0.29 15.48
CA SER A 50 4.56 0.83 14.86
C SER A 50 4.62 0.53 13.38
N TYR A 51 4.29 -0.70 12.96
CA TYR A 51 4.22 -1.07 11.55
C TYR A 51 3.19 -0.25 10.78
N THR A 52 1.97 -0.15 11.30
CA THR A 52 0.88 0.61 10.67
C THR A 52 1.23 2.10 10.58
N THR A 53 1.86 2.65 11.61
CA THR A 53 2.33 4.05 11.60
C THR A 53 3.40 4.25 10.53
N GLY A 54 4.36 3.34 10.41
CA GLY A 54 5.38 3.38 9.35
C GLY A 54 4.77 3.34 7.95
N ALA A 55 3.83 2.42 7.71
CA ALA A 55 3.12 2.34 6.44
C ALA A 55 2.31 3.63 6.15
N GLY A 56 1.61 4.16 7.14
CA GLY A 56 0.85 5.41 7.02
C GLY A 56 1.75 6.61 6.69
N VAL A 57 2.87 6.76 7.38
CA VAL A 57 3.84 7.84 7.10
C VAL A 57 4.37 7.74 5.67
N MET A 58 4.74 6.55 5.21
CA MET A 58 5.24 6.38 3.84
C MET A 58 4.17 6.68 2.79
N THR A 59 2.93 6.26 3.02
CA THR A 59 1.80 6.57 2.14
C THR A 59 1.55 8.08 2.06
N LEU A 60 1.60 8.80 3.19
CA LEU A 60 1.46 10.25 3.22
C LEU A 60 2.61 10.96 2.49
N LEU A 61 3.85 10.48 2.65
CA LEU A 61 5.01 11.02 1.92
C LEU A 61 4.84 10.82 0.41
N LEU A 62 4.41 9.64 -0.03
CA LEU A 62 4.14 9.37 -1.45
C LEU A 62 3.02 10.25 -1.99
N LEU A 63 1.92 10.39 -1.25
CA LEU A 63 0.81 11.25 -1.65
C LEU A 63 1.27 12.71 -1.80
N SER A 64 2.02 13.21 -0.81
CA SER A 64 2.57 14.58 -0.86
C SER A 64 3.52 14.77 -2.03
N PHE A 65 4.40 13.79 -2.28
CA PHE A 65 5.34 13.85 -3.41
C PHE A 65 4.61 13.86 -4.76
N VAL A 66 3.63 12.97 -4.95
CA VAL A 66 2.86 12.89 -6.21
C VAL A 66 2.01 14.15 -6.40
N SER A 67 1.38 14.68 -5.33
CA SER A 67 0.62 15.93 -5.41
C SER A 67 1.51 17.11 -5.80
N LEU A 68 2.69 17.24 -5.18
CA LEU A 68 3.65 18.28 -5.54
C LEU A 68 4.13 18.15 -6.99
N ALA A 69 4.36 16.92 -7.46
CA ALA A 69 4.76 16.67 -8.84
C ALA A 69 3.66 17.10 -9.83
N PHE A 70 2.39 16.78 -9.54
CA PHE A 70 1.27 17.22 -10.38
C PHE A 70 1.13 18.74 -10.39
N ILE A 71 1.19 19.40 -9.24
CA ILE A 71 1.15 20.87 -9.15
C ILE A 71 2.31 21.49 -9.94
N HIS A 72 3.51 20.91 -9.82
CA HIS A 72 4.68 21.42 -10.52
C HIS A 72 4.58 21.28 -12.06
N TRP A 73 4.02 20.16 -12.55
CA TRP A 73 3.96 19.88 -13.99
C TRP A 73 2.73 20.47 -14.68
N PHE A 74 1.59 20.50 -14.00
CA PHE A 74 0.30 20.89 -14.60
C PHE A 74 -0.30 22.17 -13.99
N GLY A 75 0.27 22.70 -12.91
CA GLY A 75 -0.31 23.83 -12.18
C GLY A 75 -1.60 23.45 -11.47
N THR A 76 -2.55 24.38 -11.45
CA THR A 76 -3.86 24.19 -10.79
C THR A 76 -4.91 23.51 -11.67
N GLU A 77 -4.65 23.42 -12.98
CA GLU A 77 -5.58 22.82 -13.96
C GLU A 77 -4.94 21.56 -14.58
N VAL A 78 -5.37 20.40 -14.11
CA VAL A 78 -4.88 19.13 -14.65
C VAL A 78 -5.62 18.83 -15.95
N PRO A 79 -4.92 18.58 -17.08
CA PRO A 79 -5.54 18.26 -18.35
C PRO A 79 -6.42 17.01 -18.28
N LEU A 80 -7.56 17.01 -18.99
CA LEU A 80 -8.48 15.86 -19.08
C LEU A 80 -7.78 14.57 -19.51
N LEU A 81 -6.75 14.68 -20.37
CA LEU A 81 -5.94 13.54 -20.79
C LEU A 81 -5.24 12.84 -19.61
N VAL A 82 -4.72 13.62 -18.65
CA VAL A 82 -4.05 13.07 -17.46
C VAL A 82 -5.06 12.31 -16.59
N TRP A 83 -6.27 12.86 -16.40
CA TRP A 83 -7.35 12.18 -15.72
C TRP A 83 -7.71 10.86 -16.40
N ALA A 84 -7.88 10.87 -17.73
CA ALA A 84 -8.20 9.67 -18.49
C ALA A 84 -7.10 8.60 -18.38
N LEU A 85 -5.83 9.01 -18.44
CA LEU A 85 -4.69 8.10 -18.30
C LEU A 85 -4.62 7.47 -16.90
N VAL A 86 -4.75 8.28 -15.85
CA VAL A 86 -4.69 7.79 -14.45
C VAL A 86 -5.86 6.85 -14.17
N CYS A 87 -7.08 7.22 -14.56
CA CYS A 87 -8.25 6.36 -14.41
C CYS A 87 -8.09 5.06 -15.21
N GLY A 88 -7.66 5.15 -16.48
CA GLY A 88 -7.42 3.98 -17.33
C GLY A 88 -6.38 3.03 -16.73
N LEU A 89 -5.32 3.58 -16.13
CA LEU A 89 -4.27 2.80 -15.48
C LEU A 89 -4.80 2.07 -14.23
N VAL A 90 -5.60 2.73 -13.40
CA VAL A 90 -6.24 2.10 -12.22
C VAL A 90 -7.18 0.98 -12.65
N PHE A 91 -8.05 1.22 -13.66
CA PHE A 91 -8.93 0.21 -14.20
C PHE A 91 -8.15 -0.95 -14.82
N GLY A 92 -7.12 -0.67 -15.61
CA GLY A 92 -6.26 -1.67 -16.24
C GLY A 92 -5.58 -2.57 -15.21
N ILE A 93 -5.00 -1.99 -14.16
CA ILE A 93 -4.40 -2.76 -13.06
C ILE A 93 -5.47 -3.57 -12.32
N GLY A 94 -6.65 -2.99 -12.04
CA GLY A 94 -7.75 -3.72 -11.39
C GLY A 94 -8.17 -4.94 -12.19
N ILE A 95 -8.36 -4.81 -13.50
CA ILE A 95 -8.69 -5.92 -14.40
C ILE A 95 -7.55 -6.94 -14.46
N ALA A 96 -6.31 -6.48 -14.58
CA ALA A 96 -5.15 -7.36 -14.61
C ALA A 96 -5.02 -8.19 -13.32
N VAL A 97 -5.21 -7.56 -12.17
CA VAL A 97 -5.22 -8.27 -10.88
C VAL A 97 -6.35 -9.28 -10.83
N TRP A 98 -7.56 -8.90 -11.26
CA TRP A 98 -8.70 -9.83 -11.26
C TRP A 98 -8.49 -11.03 -12.18
N LEU A 99 -7.96 -10.83 -13.37
CA LEU A 99 -7.73 -11.89 -14.35
C LEU A 99 -6.54 -12.79 -14.02
N PHE A 100 -5.47 -12.23 -13.49
CA PHE A 100 -4.20 -12.96 -13.32
C PHE A 100 -3.91 -13.33 -11.87
N TYR A 101 -4.29 -12.50 -10.89
CA TYR A 101 -3.98 -12.73 -9.49
C TYR A 101 -4.97 -13.70 -8.81
N TYR A 102 -6.25 -13.61 -9.14
CA TYR A 102 -7.30 -14.46 -8.57
C TYR A 102 -7.58 -15.74 -9.37
N ARG A 103 -6.70 -16.14 -10.25
CA ARG A 103 -6.89 -17.38 -11.02
C ARG A 103 -6.83 -18.58 -10.08
N ARG A 104 -7.96 -19.23 -9.87
CA ARG A 104 -8.26 -20.26 -8.86
C ARG A 104 -7.38 -21.53 -8.93
N ASN A 105 -6.59 -21.74 -10.00
CA ASN A 105 -5.77 -22.93 -10.24
C ASN A 105 -4.28 -22.66 -10.43
N ALA A 106 -3.78 -21.47 -10.18
CA ALA A 106 -2.35 -21.20 -10.27
C ALA A 106 -1.65 -21.71 -9.00
N LYS A 107 -0.67 -22.60 -9.15
CA LYS A 107 0.24 -23.00 -8.06
C LYS A 107 1.05 -21.80 -7.62
N GLY A 108 0.60 -21.15 -6.56
CA GLY A 108 1.22 -19.96 -6.01
C GLY A 108 0.80 -18.70 -6.79
N THR A 109 0.36 -17.69 -6.06
CA THR A 109 0.17 -16.34 -6.59
C THR A 109 1.53 -15.82 -7.03
N GLU A 110 1.72 -15.64 -8.34
CA GLU A 110 2.88 -14.90 -8.84
C GLU A 110 2.69 -13.44 -8.43
N LEU A 111 3.29 -13.10 -7.29
CA LEU A 111 3.38 -11.72 -6.85
C LEU A 111 4.16 -10.94 -7.92
N TRP A 112 3.58 -9.87 -8.42
CA TRP A 112 4.25 -8.91 -9.33
C TRP A 112 5.37 -8.13 -8.61
N ILE A 113 5.68 -8.55 -7.40
CA ILE A 113 6.78 -8.04 -6.58
C ILE A 113 8.00 -8.94 -6.82
N PRO A 114 9.19 -8.37 -6.95
CA PRO A 114 10.40 -9.16 -7.04
C PRO A 114 10.47 -10.19 -5.90
N ARG A 115 10.56 -11.47 -6.22
CA ARG A 115 10.56 -12.58 -5.24
C ARG A 115 11.58 -12.38 -4.12
N ALA A 116 12.74 -11.78 -4.46
CA ALA A 116 13.78 -11.44 -3.50
C ALA A 116 13.27 -10.46 -2.42
N PHE A 117 12.46 -9.47 -2.83
CA PHE A 117 11.93 -8.46 -1.91
C PHE A 117 10.83 -9.02 -1.01
N ALA A 118 9.93 -9.82 -1.58
CA ALA A 118 8.89 -10.51 -0.80
C ALA A 118 9.53 -11.46 0.24
N LYS A 119 10.58 -12.19 -0.15
CA LYS A 119 11.33 -13.05 0.76
C LYS A 119 12.01 -12.24 1.87
N PHE A 120 12.66 -11.13 1.52
CA PHE A 120 13.28 -10.21 2.48
C PHE A 120 12.28 -9.71 3.52
N LEU A 121 11.11 -9.20 3.08
CA LEU A 121 10.05 -8.73 3.98
C LEU A 121 9.55 -9.85 4.91
N THR A 122 9.34 -11.05 4.36
CA THR A 122 8.88 -12.21 5.12
C THR A 122 9.90 -12.64 6.18
N GLU A 123 11.17 -12.68 5.82
CA GLU A 123 12.24 -13.05 6.77
C GLU A 123 12.44 -11.99 7.85
N ARG A 124 12.38 -10.72 7.47
CA ARG A 124 12.48 -9.60 8.42
C ARG A 124 11.30 -9.56 9.36
N SER A 125 10.06 -9.74 8.87
CA SER A 125 8.87 -9.73 9.73
C SER A 125 8.92 -10.79 10.83
N LYS A 126 9.46 -11.98 10.53
CA LYS A 126 9.65 -13.05 11.52
C LYS A 126 10.70 -12.72 12.58
N LYS A 127 11.71 -11.92 12.24
CA LYS A 127 12.81 -11.55 13.14
C LYS A 127 12.55 -10.25 13.90
N THR A 128 11.56 -9.46 13.50
CA THR A 128 11.26 -8.17 14.09
C THR A 128 10.83 -8.30 15.55
N GLN A 129 11.55 -7.60 16.40
CA GLN A 129 11.32 -7.64 17.85
C GLN A 129 11.10 -6.26 18.47
N GLN A 130 11.52 -5.20 17.81
CA GLN A 130 11.46 -3.82 18.30
C GLN A 130 10.48 -2.99 17.47
N GLY A 131 9.85 -1.99 18.10
CA GLY A 131 8.93 -1.08 17.41
C GLY A 131 9.60 -0.31 16.27
N ALA A 132 10.86 0.11 16.43
CA ALA A 132 11.61 0.79 15.37
C ALA A 132 11.83 -0.09 14.13
N GLU A 133 12.10 -1.39 14.34
CA GLU A 133 12.20 -2.36 13.23
C GLU A 133 10.85 -2.56 12.54
N ALA A 134 9.76 -2.65 13.32
CA ALA A 134 8.40 -2.77 12.77
C ALA A 134 8.03 -1.51 11.99
N PHE A 135 8.37 -0.33 12.47
CA PHE A 135 8.15 0.93 11.76
C PHE A 135 8.90 0.97 10.42
N SER A 136 10.20 0.65 10.39
CA SER A 136 10.96 0.60 9.14
C SER A 136 10.46 -0.49 8.19
N LEU A 137 9.95 -1.61 8.71
CA LEU A 137 9.31 -2.64 7.91
C LEU A 137 8.01 -2.11 7.26
N GLY A 138 7.23 -1.31 7.99
CA GLY A 138 6.04 -0.63 7.47
C GLY A 138 6.38 0.34 6.32
N LEU A 139 7.40 1.19 6.49
CA LEU A 139 7.90 2.06 5.42
C LEU A 139 8.30 1.25 4.17
N THR A 140 9.06 0.19 4.37
CA THR A 140 9.61 -0.63 3.27
C THR A 140 8.51 -1.42 2.55
N SER A 141 7.47 -1.89 3.26
CA SER A 141 6.36 -2.63 2.65
C SER A 141 5.61 -1.77 1.63
N VAL A 142 5.39 -0.50 1.92
CA VAL A 142 4.72 0.44 1.00
C VAL A 142 5.55 0.67 -0.26
N ILE A 143 6.88 0.79 -0.13
CA ILE A 143 7.77 0.91 -1.29
C ILE A 143 7.68 -0.35 -2.19
N SER A 144 7.53 -1.54 -1.62
CA SER A 144 7.41 -2.77 -2.39
C SER A 144 6.14 -2.85 -3.24
N GLU A 145 5.13 -2.10 -2.86
CA GLU A 145 3.82 -2.08 -3.50
C GLU A 145 3.63 -0.88 -4.45
N LEU A 146 4.72 -0.14 -4.77
CA LEU A 146 4.65 1.10 -5.56
C LEU A 146 3.86 0.95 -6.87
N ILE A 147 3.98 -0.19 -7.56
CA ILE A 147 3.26 -0.43 -8.82
C ILE A 147 1.73 -0.35 -8.62
N PHE A 148 1.24 -0.78 -7.45
CA PHE A 148 -0.18 -0.77 -7.12
C PHE A 148 -0.61 0.53 -6.43
N ILE A 149 0.29 1.15 -5.67
CA ILE A 149 0.02 2.36 -4.90
C ILE A 149 0.02 3.61 -5.78
N ILE A 150 0.97 3.73 -6.72
CA ILE A 150 1.12 4.94 -7.53
C ILE A 150 -0.18 5.36 -8.23
N PRO A 151 -0.92 4.47 -8.93
CA PRO A 151 -2.17 4.88 -9.58
C PRO A 151 -3.23 5.36 -8.58
N THR A 152 -3.33 4.70 -7.43
CA THR A 152 -4.30 5.04 -6.38
C THR A 152 -3.96 6.38 -5.73
N VAL A 153 -2.66 6.60 -5.43
CA VAL A 153 -2.16 7.87 -4.91
C VAL A 153 -2.30 8.99 -5.95
N ALA A 154 -2.10 8.68 -7.24
CA ALA A 154 -2.29 9.64 -8.32
C ALA A 154 -3.76 10.12 -8.41
N ILE A 155 -4.74 9.22 -8.30
CA ILE A 155 -6.16 9.62 -8.23
C ILE A 155 -6.41 10.50 -7.00
N ALA A 156 -5.92 10.09 -5.83
CA ALA A 156 -6.09 10.87 -4.62
C ALA A 156 -5.45 12.26 -4.73
N ALA A 157 -4.25 12.35 -5.34
CA ALA A 157 -3.56 13.60 -5.58
C ALA A 157 -4.25 14.53 -6.60
N LEU A 158 -4.97 13.94 -7.56
CA LEU A 158 -5.75 14.71 -8.55
C LEU A 158 -7.04 15.29 -7.96
N VAL A 159 -7.54 14.70 -6.88
CA VAL A 159 -8.81 15.09 -6.25
C VAL A 159 -8.59 16.12 -5.14
N LEU A 160 -7.42 16.10 -4.49
CA LEU A 160 -7.04 17.02 -3.42
C LEU A 160 -6.55 18.35 -3.95
#